data_850482fbe99a116274ec41948ccd296e
#
_entry.id   850482fbe99a116274ec41948ccd296e
#
_cell.length_a   1.000
_cell.length_b   1.000
_cell.length_c   1.000
_cell.angle_alpha   90.00
_cell.angle_beta   90.00
_cell.angle_gamma   90.00
#
_symmetry.space_group_name_H-M   'P 1'
#
loop_
_entity.id
_entity.type
_entity.pdbx_description
1 polymer ?
#
loop_
_entity_poly.entity_id
_entity_poly.type
_entity_poly.pdbx_seq_one_letter_code
_entity_poly.pdbx_strand_id
1 'polypeptide(L)'
;MQNGSMAGKIRVLYDGEEIEGLTRFGEVPLENGTIDVPTFNRVRKVQSGVTTMPEVPLTYETRRNTKTRKFFKDFFHNKEKHDVTIIRCDADGTEYDRELWSQVECKRFSENEFDAGSPTYASINITLLPYDITPVN
;
A
#
# COMPACT_ATOMS: atom_id res chain seq x y z
N MET A 1 8.97 16.15 -24.78
CA MET A 1 8.46 15.70 -24.15
C MET A 1 8.42 14.95 -23.18
N GLN A 2 8.27 15.09 -22.80
CA GLN A 2 8.36 14.49 -21.72
C GLN A 2 7.73 13.43 -21.32
N ASN A 3 8.32 12.75 -20.82
CA ASN A 3 7.69 11.58 -20.33
C ASN A 3 6.99 11.75 -19.05
N GLY A 4 7.18 12.88 -18.41
CA GLY A 4 6.53 13.20 -17.16
C GLY A 4 5.01 13.17 -17.26
N SER A 5 4.46 13.47 -18.42
CA SER A 5 3.03 13.42 -18.63
C SER A 5 2.44 12.02 -18.56
N MET A 6 3.28 11.00 -18.67
CA MET A 6 2.85 9.61 -18.60
C MET A 6 2.97 9.03 -17.19
N ALA A 7 3.70 9.70 -16.33
CA ALA A 7 3.90 9.22 -14.97
C ALA A 7 2.75 9.66 -14.07
N GLY A 8 2.08 8.70 -13.49
CA GLY A 8 1.04 8.99 -12.52
C GLY A 8 1.64 9.35 -11.17
N LYS A 9 0.81 9.92 -10.31
CA LYS A 9 1.15 10.22 -8.93
C LYS A 9 0.20 9.47 -8.01
N ILE A 10 0.71 9.08 -6.86
CA ILE A 10 -0.12 8.42 -5.86
C ILE A 10 0.04 9.14 -4.53
N ARG A 11 -1.06 9.33 -3.82
CA ARG A 11 -1.07 9.91 -2.48
C ARG A 11 -1.69 8.91 -1.53
N VAL A 12 -1.11 8.81 -0.35
CA VAL A 12 -1.56 7.86 0.66
C VAL A 12 -1.80 8.64 1.95
N LEU A 13 -3.05 8.64 2.41
CA LEU A 13 -3.45 9.37 3.61
C LEU A 13 -3.83 8.37 4.70
N TYR A 14 -3.32 8.59 5.89
CA TYR A 14 -3.60 7.74 7.06
C TYR A 14 -4.52 8.53 7.99
N ASP A 15 -5.77 8.10 8.10
CA ASP A 15 -6.82 8.82 8.83
C ASP A 15 -6.96 10.26 8.34
N GLY A 16 -6.82 10.46 7.03
CA GLY A 16 -6.94 11.75 6.40
C GLY A 16 -5.66 12.59 6.36
N GLU A 17 -4.57 12.09 6.93
CA GLU A 17 -3.31 12.81 6.97
C GLU A 17 -2.28 12.17 6.04
N GLU A 18 -1.70 12.98 5.17
CA GLU A 18 -0.67 12.50 4.26
C GLU A 18 0.68 12.45 4.98
N ILE A 19 1.33 11.29 4.94
CA ILE A 19 2.66 11.10 5.53
C ILE A 19 3.70 11.25 4.44
N GLU A 20 4.65 12.13 4.67
CA GLU A 20 5.65 12.50 3.67
C GLU A 20 6.72 11.43 3.49
N GLY A 21 7.32 11.43 2.31
CA GLY A 21 8.48 10.61 2.01
C GLY A 21 8.21 9.37 1.18
N LEU A 22 6.98 9.20 0.70
CA LEU A 22 6.64 8.02 -0.12
C LEU A 22 7.46 8.01 -1.40
N THR A 23 8.26 6.96 -1.59
CA THR A 23 9.08 6.79 -2.79
C THR A 23 8.65 5.60 -3.63
N ARG A 24 7.95 4.64 -3.04
CA ARG A 24 7.50 3.46 -3.76
C ARG A 24 6.18 2.97 -3.18
N PHE A 25 5.24 2.71 -4.06
CA PHE A 25 3.98 2.06 -3.74
C PHE A 25 3.93 0.77 -4.55
N GLY A 26 3.86 -0.36 -3.86
CA GLY A 26 3.94 -1.65 -4.52
C GLY A 26 2.65 -2.09 -5.18
N GLU A 27 2.69 -3.26 -5.76
CA GLU A 27 1.55 -3.85 -6.43
C GLU A 27 0.45 -4.18 -5.42
N VAL A 28 -0.80 -4.00 -5.86
CA VAL A 28 -1.99 -4.31 -5.05
C VAL A 28 -2.71 -5.48 -5.72
N PRO A 29 -2.29 -6.72 -5.48
CA PRO A 29 -2.94 -7.87 -6.10
C PRO A 29 -4.25 -8.19 -5.41
N LEU A 30 -5.33 -8.20 -6.15
CA LEU A 30 -6.64 -8.63 -5.67
C LEU A 30 -7.00 -9.95 -6.32
N GLU A 31 -7.36 -10.92 -5.53
CA GLU A 31 -7.72 -12.24 -6.02
C GLU A 31 -9.01 -12.69 -5.38
N ASN A 32 -9.88 -13.26 -6.20
CA ASN A 32 -11.07 -13.91 -5.69
C ASN A 32 -10.75 -15.37 -5.42
N GLY A 33 -11.24 -15.86 -4.29
CA GLY A 33 -11.13 -17.27 -3.98
C GLY A 33 -11.91 -18.10 -5.00
N THR A 34 -11.49 -19.34 -5.16
CA THR A 34 -12.17 -20.28 -6.04
C THR A 34 -12.48 -21.57 -5.29
N ILE A 35 -13.52 -22.24 -5.71
CA ILE A 35 -13.85 -23.57 -5.20
C ILE A 35 -14.00 -24.53 -6.38
N ASP A 36 -13.67 -25.79 -6.13
CA ASP A 36 -13.86 -26.83 -7.11
C ASP A 36 -15.30 -27.33 -7.03
N VAL A 37 -16.01 -27.26 -8.15
CA VAL A 37 -17.38 -27.71 -8.24
C VAL A 37 -17.42 -28.93 -9.13
N PRO A 38 -17.79 -30.11 -8.59
CA PRO A 38 -17.90 -31.32 -9.41
C PRO A 38 -19.07 -31.18 -10.37
N THR A 39 -18.81 -31.53 -11.62
CA THR A 39 -19.84 -31.62 -12.63
C THR A 39 -19.76 -32.99 -13.26
N PHE A 40 -20.75 -33.32 -14.07
CA PHE A 40 -20.77 -34.63 -14.71
C PHE A 40 -19.46 -34.85 -15.50
N ASN A 41 -18.67 -35.81 -15.10
CA ASN A 41 -17.40 -36.20 -15.72
C ASN A 41 -16.27 -35.20 -15.61
N ARG A 42 -16.39 -34.16 -14.78
CA ARG A 42 -15.25 -33.23 -14.57
C ARG A 42 -15.48 -32.30 -13.40
N VAL A 43 -14.39 -31.63 -13.02
CA VAL A 43 -14.42 -30.62 -11.96
C VAL A 43 -14.23 -29.25 -12.60
N ARG A 44 -15.05 -28.28 -12.20
CA ARG A 44 -14.92 -26.89 -12.61
C ARG A 44 -14.51 -26.04 -11.41
N LYS A 45 -13.71 -25.01 -11.68
CA LYS A 45 -13.40 -24.00 -10.67
C LYS A 45 -14.34 -22.84 -10.84
N VAL A 46 -14.96 -22.41 -9.76
CA VAL A 46 -15.81 -21.22 -9.74
C VAL A 46 -15.37 -20.32 -8.62
N GLN A 47 -15.67 -19.04 -8.74
CA GLN A 47 -15.33 -18.08 -7.71
C GLN A 47 -16.15 -18.36 -6.46
N SER A 48 -15.48 -18.33 -5.30
CA SER A 48 -16.11 -18.62 -4.02
C SER A 48 -16.88 -17.44 -3.43
N GLY A 49 -16.72 -16.24 -4.00
CA GLY A 49 -17.29 -15.03 -3.45
C GLY A 49 -16.42 -14.37 -2.38
N VAL A 50 -15.26 -14.95 -2.08
CA VAL A 50 -14.33 -14.41 -1.12
C VAL A 50 -13.17 -13.74 -1.85
N THR A 51 -12.89 -12.48 -1.50
CA THR A 51 -11.75 -11.74 -2.05
C THR A 51 -10.63 -11.75 -1.04
N THR A 52 -9.46 -12.18 -1.48
CA THR A 52 -8.27 -12.18 -0.62
C THR A 52 -7.69 -10.77 -0.59
N MET A 53 -7.50 -10.21 0.62
CA MET A 53 -6.88 -8.89 0.77
C MET A 53 -5.38 -9.00 0.56
N PRO A 54 -4.79 -8.06 -0.16
CA PRO A 54 -3.37 -8.12 -0.47
C PRO A 54 -2.50 -7.60 0.67
N GLU A 55 -1.24 -8.00 0.63
CA GLU A 55 -0.18 -7.37 1.42
C GLU A 55 0.54 -6.41 0.48
N VAL A 56 0.57 -5.15 0.83
CA VAL A 56 1.06 -4.11 -0.07
C VAL A 56 2.31 -3.46 0.50
N PRO A 57 3.46 -3.60 -0.18
CA PRO A 57 4.70 -2.99 0.29
C PRO A 57 4.80 -1.53 -0.14
N LEU A 58 5.25 -0.68 0.79
CA LEU A 58 5.52 0.72 0.52
C LEU A 58 6.91 1.06 1.05
N THR A 59 7.57 2.01 0.40
CA THR A 59 8.87 2.51 0.85
C THR A 59 8.78 4.01 1.08
N TYR A 60 9.27 4.45 2.24
CA TYR A 60 9.31 5.86 2.60
C TYR A 60 10.75 6.29 2.87
N GLU A 61 11.11 7.45 2.37
CA GLU A 61 12.38 8.07 2.68
C GLU A 61 12.24 8.77 4.03
N THR A 62 13.16 8.50 4.96
CA THR A 62 13.06 8.99 6.34
C THR A 62 14.20 9.90 6.76
N ARG A 63 15.21 10.09 5.92
CA ARG A 63 16.35 10.93 6.27
C ARG A 63 15.96 12.37 6.58
N ARG A 64 15.02 12.90 5.79
CA ARG A 64 14.50 14.26 5.96
C ARG A 64 13.11 14.28 6.60
N ASN A 65 12.57 13.10 6.87
CA ASN A 65 11.20 12.92 7.34
C ASN A 65 11.22 12.09 8.61
N THR A 66 11.77 12.64 9.70
CA THR A 66 11.92 11.91 10.97
C THR A 66 10.56 11.54 11.57
N LYS A 67 9.55 12.38 11.35
CA LYS A 67 8.19 12.10 11.84
C LYS A 67 7.60 10.90 11.14
N THR A 68 7.94 10.68 9.88
CA THR A 68 7.49 9.52 9.10
C THR A 68 7.99 8.22 9.73
N ARG A 69 9.27 8.17 10.07
CA ARG A 69 9.84 6.99 10.73
C ARG A 69 9.13 6.71 12.05
N LYS A 70 8.93 7.74 12.86
CA LYS A 70 8.25 7.59 14.14
C LYS A 70 6.81 7.10 13.95
N PHE A 71 6.09 7.66 13.00
CA PHE A 71 4.71 7.27 12.73
C PHE A 71 4.61 5.77 12.41
N PHE A 72 5.44 5.28 11.49
CA PHE A 72 5.35 3.87 11.07
C PHE A 72 5.90 2.92 12.12
N LYS A 73 6.89 3.36 12.89
CA LYS A 73 7.39 2.56 14.00
C LYS A 73 6.32 2.35 15.05
N ASP A 74 5.60 3.42 15.41
CA ASP A 74 4.49 3.34 16.35
C ASP A 74 3.34 2.53 15.78
N PHE A 75 3.03 2.71 14.51
CA PHE A 75 2.00 1.96 13.81
C PHE A 75 2.26 0.45 13.94
N PHE A 76 3.49 0.05 13.69
CA PHE A 76 3.86 -1.37 13.79
C PHE A 76 3.90 -1.87 15.22
N HIS A 77 4.60 -1.16 16.11
CA HIS A 77 4.82 -1.63 17.48
C HIS A 77 3.56 -1.63 18.32
N ASN A 78 2.71 -0.63 18.15
CA ASN A 78 1.49 -0.51 18.93
C ASN A 78 0.32 -1.27 18.30
N LYS A 79 0.56 -1.95 17.19
CA LYS A 79 -0.47 -2.72 16.46
C LYS A 79 -1.70 -1.87 16.18
N GLU A 80 -1.45 -0.64 15.76
CA GLU A 80 -2.51 0.31 15.44
C GLU A 80 -3.24 -0.09 14.17
N LYS A 81 -4.45 0.40 14.03
CA LYS A 81 -5.22 0.27 12.81
C LYS A 81 -5.61 1.67 12.34
N HIS A 82 -5.41 1.91 11.06
CA HIS A 82 -5.75 3.19 10.46
C HIS A 82 -6.57 2.97 9.21
N ASP A 83 -7.47 3.90 8.94
CA ASP A 83 -8.13 3.94 7.65
C ASP A 83 -7.22 4.68 6.69
N VAL A 84 -6.92 4.05 5.56
CA VAL A 84 -5.98 4.58 4.60
C VAL A 84 -6.72 4.92 3.32
N THR A 85 -6.54 6.15 2.84
CA THR A 85 -7.10 6.58 1.57
C THR A 85 -6.01 6.59 0.53
N ILE A 86 -6.23 5.90 -0.58
CA ILE A 86 -5.30 5.86 -1.70
C ILE A 86 -5.89 6.72 -2.82
N ILE A 87 -5.15 7.73 -3.22
CA ILE A 87 -5.58 8.65 -4.29
C ILE A 87 -4.60 8.52 -5.44
N ARG A 88 -5.12 8.14 -6.60
CA ARG A 88 -4.33 8.04 -7.82
C ARG A 88 -4.60 9.24 -8.69
N CYS A 89 -3.53 9.87 -9.15
CA CYS A 89 -3.60 11.11 -9.91
C CYS A 89 -2.82 10.98 -11.22
N ASP A 90 -3.22 11.79 -12.20
CA ASP A 90 -2.44 11.97 -13.41
C ASP A 90 -1.13 12.72 -13.09
N ALA A 91 -0.26 12.82 -14.08
CA ALA A 91 1.01 13.52 -13.91
C ALA A 91 0.84 14.99 -13.54
N ASP A 92 -0.28 15.60 -13.91
CA ASP A 92 -0.58 17.00 -13.57
C ASP A 92 -1.21 17.15 -12.18
N GLY A 93 -1.44 16.05 -11.48
CA GLY A 93 -2.03 16.07 -10.15
C GLY A 93 -3.54 15.89 -10.10
N THR A 94 -4.19 15.73 -11.26
CA THR A 94 -5.64 15.54 -11.29
C THR A 94 -6.00 14.12 -10.80
N GLU A 95 -6.83 14.07 -9.77
CA GLU A 95 -7.28 12.79 -9.24
C GLU A 95 -8.19 12.08 -10.24
N TYR A 96 -7.93 10.78 -10.47
CA TYR A 96 -8.80 9.97 -11.33
C TYR A 96 -9.35 8.74 -10.61
N ASP A 97 -8.83 8.38 -9.43
CA ASP A 97 -9.30 7.23 -8.67
C ASP A 97 -9.03 7.43 -7.19
N ARG A 98 -9.94 6.92 -6.38
CA ARG A 98 -9.81 6.97 -4.93
C ARG A 98 -10.35 5.69 -4.32
N GLU A 99 -9.59 5.13 -3.38
CA GLU A 99 -10.00 3.93 -2.65
C GLU A 99 -9.85 4.18 -1.15
N LEU A 100 -10.75 3.58 -0.38
CA LEU A 100 -10.63 3.54 1.06
C LEU A 100 -10.22 2.14 1.50
N TRP A 101 -9.12 2.05 2.21
CA TRP A 101 -8.66 0.81 2.82
C TRP A 101 -8.98 0.88 4.30
N SER A 102 -9.91 0.03 4.75
CA SER A 102 -10.41 0.05 6.12
C SER A 102 -9.53 -0.76 7.05
N GLN A 103 -9.36 -0.26 8.26
CA GLN A 103 -8.69 -0.97 9.36
C GLN A 103 -7.37 -1.61 8.93
N VAL A 104 -6.49 -0.79 8.35
CA VAL A 104 -5.20 -1.24 7.83
C VAL A 104 -4.23 -1.46 8.98
N GLU A 105 -3.57 -2.60 8.96
CA GLU A 105 -2.50 -2.92 9.90
C GLU A 105 -1.15 -2.82 9.20
N CYS A 106 -0.11 -2.50 9.96
CA CYS A 106 1.26 -2.56 9.46
C CYS A 106 1.83 -3.93 9.83
N LYS A 107 1.91 -4.80 8.86
CA LYS A 107 2.35 -6.18 9.07
C LYS A 107 3.87 -6.27 9.25
N ARG A 108 4.61 -5.45 8.54
CA ARG A 108 6.07 -5.45 8.57
C ARG A 108 6.60 -4.04 8.62
N PHE A 109 7.67 -3.87 9.35
CA PHE A 109 8.44 -2.63 9.41
C PHE A 109 9.91 -3.02 9.35
N SER A 110 10.62 -2.53 8.36
CA SER A 110 12.06 -2.75 8.28
C SER A 110 12.76 -1.48 7.86
N GLU A 111 13.96 -1.29 8.36
CA GLU A 111 14.79 -0.16 7.99
C GLU A 111 15.90 -0.66 7.08
N ASN A 112 16.32 0.19 6.15
CA ASN A 112 17.44 -0.15 5.29
C ASN A 112 18.70 -0.30 6.12
N GLU A 113 19.56 -1.20 5.64
CA GLU A 113 20.89 -1.35 6.24
C GLU A 113 21.65 -0.02 6.14
N PHE A 114 22.25 0.38 7.23
CA PHE A 114 23.05 1.59 7.27
C PHE A 114 24.54 1.25 7.19
N ASP A 115 25.19 1.73 6.13
CA ASP A 115 26.62 1.59 5.96
C ASP A 115 27.27 2.96 6.17
N ALA A 116 28.02 3.09 7.23
CA ALA A 116 28.62 4.36 7.62
C ALA A 116 29.61 4.90 6.59
N GLY A 117 30.12 4.05 5.72
CA GLY A 117 31.04 4.47 4.66
C GLY A 117 30.36 4.86 3.36
N SER A 118 29.04 4.73 3.26
CA SER A 118 28.28 4.98 2.03
C SER A 118 27.25 6.08 2.20
N PRO A 119 27.14 7.02 1.24
CA PRO A 119 26.11 8.05 1.30
C PRO A 119 24.76 7.49 0.81
N THR A 120 24.14 6.66 1.62
CA THR A 120 22.83 6.11 1.29
C THR A 120 21.72 6.89 1.97
N TYR A 121 20.56 6.95 1.36
CA TYR A 121 19.38 7.54 1.97
C TYR A 121 18.82 6.58 3.01
N ALA A 122 18.45 7.12 4.16
CA ALA A 122 17.68 6.34 5.11
C ALA A 122 16.29 6.13 4.57
N SER A 123 15.81 4.91 4.61
CA SER A 123 14.46 4.60 4.21
C SER A 123 13.91 3.44 5.02
N ILE A 124 12.59 3.35 5.04
CA ILE A 124 11.89 2.24 5.67
C ILE A 124 11.04 1.55 4.63
N ASN A 125 10.89 0.24 4.82
CA ASN A 125 9.96 -0.56 4.03
C ASN A 125 8.88 -1.06 4.95
N ILE A 126 7.64 -0.82 4.61
CA ILE A 126 6.49 -1.28 5.37
C ILE A 126 5.61 -2.13 4.50
N THR A 127 4.86 -3.02 5.12
CA THR A 127 3.85 -3.80 4.42
C THR A 127 2.52 -3.53 5.09
N LEU A 128 1.58 -3.02 4.33
CA LEU A 128 0.23 -2.74 4.80
C LEU A 128 -0.69 -3.91 4.51
N LEU A 129 -1.53 -4.23 5.48
CA LEU A 129 -2.51 -5.29 5.36
C LEU A 129 -3.89 -4.70 5.61
N PRO A 130 -4.64 -4.36 4.55
CA PRO A 130 -5.99 -3.83 4.72
C PRO A 130 -6.98 -4.91 5.11
N TYR A 131 -7.97 -4.53 5.92
CA TYR A 131 -9.10 -5.40 6.22
C TYR A 131 -10.06 -5.45 5.03
N ASP A 132 -10.31 -4.29 4.42
CA ASP A 132 -11.19 -4.20 3.26
C ASP A 132 -10.74 -3.04 2.36
N ILE A 133 -11.02 -3.16 1.07
CA ILE A 133 -10.72 -2.13 0.08
C ILE A 133 -12.03 -1.79 -0.64
N THR A 134 -12.43 -0.53 -0.55
CA THR A 134 -13.68 -0.05 -1.13
C THR A 134 -13.40 1.14 -2.05
N PRO A 135 -13.90 1.12 -3.28
CA PRO A 135 -13.78 2.29 -4.14
C PRO A 135 -14.63 3.44 -3.60
N VAL A 136 -14.15 4.64 -3.75
CA VAL A 136 -14.84 5.86 -3.33
C VAL A 136 -15.13 6.69 -4.56
N ASN A 137 -16.39 6.98 -4.79
CA ASN A 137 -16.83 7.77 -5.93
C ASN A 137 -17.08 9.22 -5.54
#